data_9a1fd6eec76f3f9d3e0156f0d885ec26
#
_entry.id   9a1fd6eec76f3f9d3e0156f0d885ec26
#
_cell.length_a   1.000
_cell.length_b   1.000
_cell.length_c   1.000
_cell.angle_alpha   90.00
_cell.angle_beta   90.00
_cell.angle_gamma   90.00
#
_symmetry.space_group_name_H-M   'P 1'
#
loop_
_entity.id
_entity.type
_entity.pdbx_description
1 polymer ?
#
loop_
_entity_poly.entity_id
_entity_poly.type
_entity_poly.pdbx_seq_one_letter_code
_entity_poly.pdbx_strand_id
1 'polypeptide(L)'
;MNASRSIFTVIAAMFVAAAAAPAHAIQFGLKDGPGAKFNNDDLALMMARVDAGLKSPTEGEVLEWKNAKTPASGSVVPLNKLTWNGMSCRRLRITNVYGEQKAQSVYKFCEKPAGKWKLVGPDNE
;
A
#
# COMPACT_ATOMS: atom_id res chain seq x y z
N MET A 1 61.18 -19.18 24.40
CA MET A 1 60.67 -19.19 23.02
C MET A 1 59.17 -19.46 23.09
N ASN A 2 58.41 -18.45 23.29
CA ASN A 2 56.94 -18.59 23.30
C ASN A 2 56.38 -17.71 22.17
N ALA A 3 55.99 -18.36 21.10
CA ALA A 3 55.26 -17.71 20.04
C ALA A 3 53.80 -17.54 20.50
N SER A 4 53.48 -16.32 20.90
CA SER A 4 52.10 -15.94 21.16
C SER A 4 51.36 -15.83 19.82
N ARG A 5 50.50 -16.79 19.54
CA ARG A 5 49.58 -16.71 18.42
C ARG A 5 48.35 -15.91 18.85
N SER A 6 48.37 -14.65 18.50
CA SER A 6 47.18 -13.82 18.61
C SER A 6 46.17 -14.28 17.55
N ILE A 7 45.12 -14.90 18.00
CA ILE A 7 43.98 -15.24 17.15
C ILE A 7 43.12 -13.97 17.03
N PHE A 8 43.25 -13.29 15.92
CA PHE A 8 42.29 -12.23 15.56
C PHE A 8 41.00 -12.87 15.15
N THR A 9 40.04 -12.85 16.05
CA THR A 9 38.67 -13.22 15.72
C THR A 9 38.07 -12.06 14.95
N VAL A 10 37.97 -12.20 13.64
CA VAL A 10 37.25 -11.27 12.79
C VAL A 10 35.75 -11.57 13.00
N ILE A 11 35.11 -10.72 13.78
CA ILE A 11 33.66 -10.73 13.88
C ILE A 11 33.14 -10.07 12.62
N ALA A 12 32.75 -10.86 11.65
CA ALA A 12 31.98 -10.39 10.51
C ALA A 12 30.60 -9.97 11.00
N ALA A 13 30.39 -8.67 11.16
CA ALA A 13 29.07 -8.11 11.39
C ALA A 13 28.27 -8.31 10.10
N MET A 14 27.39 -9.30 10.09
CA MET A 14 26.37 -9.44 9.04
C MET A 14 25.37 -8.30 9.21
N PHE A 15 25.53 -7.25 8.43
CA PHE A 15 24.48 -6.29 8.21
C PHE A 15 23.38 -7.00 7.39
N VAL A 16 22.35 -7.46 8.07
CA VAL A 16 21.10 -7.81 7.39
C VAL A 16 20.48 -6.49 6.97
N ALA A 17 20.73 -6.08 5.75
CA ALA A 17 19.97 -5.02 5.14
C ALA A 17 18.54 -5.55 5.01
N ALA A 18 17.64 -5.08 5.88
CA ALA A 18 16.23 -5.27 5.68
C ALA A 18 15.88 -4.56 4.36
N ALA A 19 15.73 -5.34 3.29
CA ALA A 19 15.22 -4.83 2.05
C ALA A 19 13.79 -4.34 2.32
N ALA A 20 13.61 -3.03 2.42
CA ALA A 20 12.29 -2.44 2.39
C ALA A 20 11.61 -2.91 1.11
N ALA A 21 10.46 -3.60 1.22
CA ALA A 21 9.70 -4.01 0.06
C ALA A 21 9.46 -2.78 -0.80
N PRO A 22 9.80 -2.81 -2.08
CA PRO A 22 9.67 -1.63 -2.92
C PRO A 22 8.20 -1.24 -3.00
N ALA A 23 7.93 0.03 -2.69
CA ALA A 23 6.59 0.61 -2.66
C ALA A 23 5.90 0.65 -4.03
N HIS A 24 6.56 0.17 -5.09
CA HIS A 24 6.02 0.16 -6.46
C HIS A 24 4.96 -0.91 -6.72
N ALA A 25 4.64 -1.77 -5.75
CA ALA A 25 3.53 -2.72 -5.90
C ALA A 25 2.16 -2.05 -5.93
N ILE A 26 2.08 -0.74 -5.69
CA ILE A 26 0.83 -0.01 -5.53
C ILE A 26 0.82 1.18 -6.48
N GLN A 27 0.55 0.88 -7.74
CA GLN A 27 0.37 1.92 -8.75
C GLN A 27 -1.11 2.16 -9.01
N PHE A 28 -1.81 2.71 -8.02
CA PHE A 28 -3.21 3.12 -8.16
C PHE A 28 -3.35 4.39 -9.02
N GLY A 29 -2.96 4.35 -10.26
CA GLY A 29 -2.96 5.56 -11.07
C GLY A 29 -2.12 6.70 -10.47
N LEU A 30 -1.14 6.36 -9.62
CA LEU A 30 -0.28 7.33 -8.97
C LEU A 30 0.69 8.02 -9.92
N LYS A 31 0.86 7.47 -11.13
CA LYS A 31 1.82 7.99 -12.11
C LYS A 31 1.50 9.39 -12.61
N ASP A 32 0.22 9.69 -12.83
CA ASP A 32 -0.22 10.85 -13.58
C ASP A 32 -1.21 11.73 -12.81
N GLY A 33 -1.51 11.38 -11.58
CA GLY A 33 -2.50 12.07 -10.77
C GLY A 33 -1.89 12.73 -9.52
N PRO A 34 -2.75 13.21 -8.62
CA PRO A 34 -2.31 13.78 -7.35
C PRO A 34 -1.47 12.84 -6.51
N GLY A 35 -1.69 11.54 -6.62
CA GLY A 35 -0.89 10.50 -5.94
C GLY A 35 0.58 10.48 -6.34
N ALA A 36 0.92 10.97 -7.53
CA ALA A 36 2.31 11.10 -7.97
C ALA A 36 3.13 12.05 -7.09
N LYS A 37 2.48 12.95 -6.37
CA LYS A 37 3.08 13.92 -5.45
C LYS A 37 3.15 13.43 -4.01
N PHE A 38 2.57 12.27 -3.71
CA PHE A 38 2.55 11.71 -2.35
C PHE A 38 3.96 11.32 -1.91
N ASN A 39 4.31 11.68 -0.68
CA ASN A 39 5.50 11.18 -0.03
C ASN A 39 5.22 9.83 0.67
N ASN A 40 6.22 9.27 1.33
CA ASN A 40 6.07 7.97 1.99
C ASN A 40 5.03 7.98 3.11
N ASP A 41 4.91 9.08 3.85
CA ASP A 41 3.91 9.20 4.91
C ASP A 41 2.50 9.28 4.33
N ASP A 42 2.31 10.02 3.24
CA ASP A 42 1.04 10.08 2.53
C ASP A 42 0.61 8.68 2.03
N LEU A 43 1.54 7.96 1.43
CA LEU A 43 1.30 6.60 0.96
C LEU A 43 0.94 5.64 2.10
N ALA A 44 1.59 5.76 3.24
CA ALA A 44 1.30 4.94 4.42
C ALA A 44 -0.11 5.20 4.95
N LEU A 45 -0.54 6.46 5.00
CA LEU A 45 -1.89 6.83 5.40
C LEU A 45 -2.95 6.29 4.43
N MET A 46 -2.71 6.43 3.13
CA MET A 46 -3.59 5.87 2.10
C MET A 46 -3.68 4.35 2.23
N MET A 47 -2.56 3.66 2.36
CA MET A 47 -2.52 2.20 2.45
C MET A 47 -3.20 1.65 3.68
N ALA A 48 -3.13 2.35 4.82
CA ALA A 48 -3.86 1.96 6.02
C ALA A 48 -5.38 1.97 5.78
N ARG A 49 -5.88 2.91 4.99
CA ARG A 49 -7.29 2.97 4.61
C ARG A 49 -7.67 1.94 3.56
N VAL A 50 -6.80 1.64 2.62
CA VAL A 50 -6.99 0.54 1.66
C VAL A 50 -7.12 -0.78 2.41
N ASP A 51 -6.22 -1.08 3.33
CA ASP A 51 -6.27 -2.29 4.14
C ASP A 51 -7.56 -2.38 4.97
N ALA A 52 -7.95 -1.29 5.61
CA ALA A 52 -9.20 -1.21 6.36
C ALA A 52 -10.42 -1.41 5.44
N GLY A 53 -10.41 -0.85 4.25
CA GLY A 53 -11.48 -1.01 3.26
C GLY A 53 -11.63 -2.44 2.76
N LEU A 54 -10.52 -3.13 2.54
CA LEU A 54 -10.53 -4.54 2.13
C LEU A 54 -11.14 -5.46 3.20
N LYS A 55 -10.99 -5.11 4.46
CA LYS A 55 -11.49 -5.88 5.62
C LYS A 55 -12.83 -5.38 6.15
N SER A 56 -13.32 -4.24 5.68
CA SER A 56 -14.55 -3.64 6.21
C SER A 56 -15.77 -4.53 5.96
N PRO A 57 -16.63 -4.76 6.97
CA PRO A 57 -17.90 -5.45 6.77
C PRO A 57 -18.96 -4.54 6.16
N THR A 58 -18.73 -3.24 6.07
CA THR A 58 -19.72 -2.24 5.70
C THR A 58 -19.44 -1.65 4.33
N GLU A 59 -20.17 -2.11 3.33
CA GLU A 59 -20.14 -1.52 1.99
C GLU A 59 -20.63 -0.07 2.02
N GLY A 60 -19.89 0.82 1.34
CA GLY A 60 -20.24 2.24 1.27
C GLY A 60 -19.70 3.10 2.41
N GLU A 61 -19.04 2.52 3.39
CA GLU A 61 -18.37 3.27 4.45
C GLU A 61 -17.25 4.14 3.88
N VAL A 62 -17.22 5.43 4.21
CA VAL A 62 -16.17 6.33 3.76
C VAL A 62 -15.03 6.36 4.77
N LEU A 63 -13.88 5.84 4.37
CA LEU A 63 -12.66 5.81 5.18
C LEU A 63 -11.74 6.93 4.72
N GLU A 64 -11.71 8.03 5.44
CA GLU A 64 -10.93 9.22 5.10
C GLU A 64 -9.54 9.18 5.73
N TRP A 65 -8.58 9.82 5.05
CA TRP A 65 -7.26 10.09 5.57
C TRP A 65 -6.79 11.48 5.16
N LYS A 66 -5.94 12.05 5.98
CA LYS A 66 -5.32 13.35 5.74
C LYS A 66 -3.96 13.40 6.40
N ASN A 67 -2.97 13.97 5.71
CA ASN A 67 -1.68 14.28 6.30
C ASN A 67 -1.67 15.74 6.76
N ALA A 68 -1.40 15.96 8.06
CA ALA A 68 -1.35 17.31 8.61
C ALA A 68 -0.13 18.13 8.12
N LYS A 69 0.87 17.47 7.54
CA LYS A 69 2.14 18.08 7.12
C LYS A 69 2.23 18.35 5.62
N THR A 70 1.30 17.81 4.83
CA THR A 70 1.29 17.95 3.37
C THR A 70 -0.11 18.28 2.87
N PRO A 71 -0.27 18.73 1.63
CA PRO A 71 -1.59 18.92 1.02
C PRO A 71 -2.30 17.62 0.63
N ALA A 72 -1.74 16.46 0.98
CA ALA A 72 -2.28 15.17 0.62
C ALA A 72 -3.44 14.75 1.51
N SER A 73 -4.46 14.20 0.90
CA SER A 73 -5.61 13.59 1.55
C SER A 73 -6.30 12.60 0.61
N GLY A 74 -7.27 11.90 1.11
CA GLY A 74 -8.05 11.00 0.28
C GLY A 74 -9.10 10.24 1.05
N SER A 75 -9.72 9.31 0.35
CA SER A 75 -10.69 8.39 0.94
C SER A 75 -10.68 7.06 0.23
N VAL A 76 -11.10 6.04 0.96
CA VAL A 76 -11.35 4.70 0.44
C VAL A 76 -12.77 4.30 0.83
N VAL A 77 -13.55 3.86 -0.15
CA VAL A 77 -14.91 3.38 0.06
C VAL A 77 -14.96 1.92 -0.38
N PRO A 78 -15.16 0.97 0.56
CA PRO A 78 -15.38 -0.41 0.18
C PRO A 78 -16.71 -0.56 -0.58
N LEU A 79 -16.64 -1.21 -1.73
CA LEU A 79 -17.77 -1.53 -2.57
C LEU A 79 -18.08 -3.03 -2.47
N ASN A 80 -18.70 -3.59 -3.49
CA ASN A 80 -19.13 -4.97 -3.47
C ASN A 80 -17.98 -5.97 -3.43
N LYS A 81 -18.25 -7.09 -2.79
CA LYS A 81 -17.42 -8.30 -2.86
C LYS A 81 -17.86 -9.12 -4.08
N LEU A 82 -16.92 -9.79 -4.71
CA LEU A 82 -17.18 -10.64 -5.86
C LEU A 82 -16.16 -11.79 -5.91
N THR A 83 -16.48 -12.79 -6.73
CA THR A 83 -15.53 -13.85 -7.09
C THR A 83 -15.07 -13.61 -8.52
N TRP A 84 -13.78 -13.64 -8.74
CA TRP A 84 -13.17 -13.48 -10.04
C TRP A 84 -12.00 -14.45 -10.18
N ASN A 85 -11.97 -15.22 -11.27
CA ASN A 85 -10.96 -16.27 -11.49
C ASN A 85 -10.74 -17.19 -10.28
N GLY A 86 -11.82 -17.57 -9.59
CA GLY A 86 -11.76 -18.42 -8.40
C GLY A 86 -11.23 -17.75 -7.15
N MET A 87 -10.97 -16.46 -7.18
CA MET A 87 -10.47 -15.69 -6.04
C MET A 87 -11.59 -14.87 -5.40
N SER A 88 -11.49 -14.67 -4.08
CA SER A 88 -12.32 -13.69 -3.37
C SER A 88 -11.77 -12.30 -3.66
N CYS A 89 -12.62 -11.43 -4.17
CA CYS A 89 -12.24 -10.08 -4.56
C CYS A 89 -13.12 -9.04 -3.89
N ARG A 90 -12.61 -7.82 -3.85
CA ARG A 90 -13.36 -6.65 -3.41
C ARG A 90 -13.02 -5.44 -4.25
N ARG A 91 -14.03 -4.65 -4.59
CA ARG A 91 -13.85 -3.35 -5.22
C ARG A 91 -13.73 -2.27 -4.16
N LEU A 92 -12.83 -1.36 -4.37
CA LEU A 92 -12.68 -0.14 -3.58
C LEU A 92 -12.74 1.07 -4.51
N ARG A 93 -13.47 2.09 -4.09
CA ARG A 93 -13.36 3.42 -4.72
C ARG A 93 -12.28 4.18 -3.95
N ILE A 94 -11.24 4.57 -4.65
CA ILE A 94 -10.12 5.30 -4.08
C ILE A 94 -10.12 6.71 -4.64
N THR A 95 -10.12 7.69 -3.74
CA THR A 95 -10.00 9.10 -4.07
C THR A 95 -8.69 9.61 -3.50
N ASN A 96 -7.87 10.20 -4.36
CA ASN A 96 -6.62 10.85 -3.98
C ASN A 96 -6.71 12.33 -4.26
N VAL A 97 -6.21 13.14 -3.33
CA VAL A 97 -6.21 14.59 -3.41
C VAL A 97 -4.83 15.11 -3.04
N TYR A 98 -4.33 16.06 -3.81
CA TYR A 98 -3.14 16.83 -3.45
C TYR A 98 -3.37 18.29 -3.80
N GLY A 99 -3.63 19.12 -2.77
CA GLY A 99 -4.06 20.49 -2.96
C GLY A 99 -5.40 20.55 -3.74
N GLU A 100 -5.38 21.15 -4.91
CA GLU A 100 -6.57 21.27 -5.77
C GLU A 100 -6.73 20.10 -6.76
N GLN A 101 -5.72 19.25 -6.87
CA GLN A 101 -5.77 18.07 -7.74
C GLN A 101 -6.53 16.93 -7.07
N LYS A 102 -7.46 16.33 -7.81
CA LYS A 102 -8.27 15.21 -7.34
C LYS A 102 -8.40 14.16 -8.43
N ALA A 103 -8.22 12.90 -8.05
CA ALA A 103 -8.48 11.76 -8.92
C ALA A 103 -9.26 10.70 -8.15
N GLN A 104 -10.21 10.05 -8.81
CA GLN A 104 -11.03 9.01 -8.24
C GLN A 104 -11.18 7.87 -9.23
N SER A 105 -11.01 6.65 -8.77
CA SER A 105 -11.21 5.44 -9.57
C SER A 105 -11.67 4.28 -8.71
N VAL A 106 -12.30 3.30 -9.34
CA VAL A 106 -12.63 2.02 -8.72
C VAL A 106 -11.56 1.02 -9.08
N TYR A 107 -11.10 0.28 -8.08
CA TYR A 107 -10.07 -0.75 -8.23
C TYR A 107 -10.58 -2.07 -7.69
N LYS A 108 -10.19 -3.16 -8.36
CA LYS A 108 -10.45 -4.51 -7.91
C LYS A 108 -9.20 -5.10 -7.27
N PHE A 109 -9.39 -5.64 -6.07
CA PHE A 109 -8.37 -6.36 -5.32
C PHE A 109 -8.84 -7.79 -5.12
N CYS A 110 -7.93 -8.74 -5.24
CA CYS A 110 -8.23 -10.16 -5.05
C CYS A 110 -7.24 -10.81 -4.10
N GLU A 111 -7.72 -11.75 -3.29
CA GLU A 111 -6.89 -12.54 -2.39
C GLU A 111 -6.22 -13.69 -3.13
N LYS A 112 -4.90 -13.78 -3.05
CA LYS A 112 -4.13 -14.91 -3.54
C LYS A 112 -2.74 -14.94 -2.91
N PRO A 113 -2.47 -15.85 -1.96
CA PRO A 113 -3.41 -16.72 -1.24
C PRO A 113 -4.32 -15.95 -0.29
N ALA A 114 -5.23 -16.65 0.38
CA ALA A 114 -6.15 -16.06 1.35
C ALA A 114 -5.41 -15.18 2.37
N GLY A 115 -5.94 -13.98 2.63
CA GLY A 115 -5.35 -12.97 3.50
C GLY A 115 -4.31 -12.09 2.82
N LYS A 116 -3.89 -12.39 1.59
CA LYS A 116 -2.95 -11.56 0.81
C LYS A 116 -3.66 -10.93 -0.37
N TRP A 117 -3.91 -9.64 -0.27
CA TRP A 117 -4.58 -8.87 -1.29
C TRP A 117 -3.62 -8.36 -2.36
N LYS A 118 -4.02 -8.49 -3.60
CA LYS A 118 -3.31 -7.95 -4.77
C LYS A 118 -4.23 -7.07 -5.58
N LEU A 119 -3.69 -5.97 -6.06
CA LEU A 119 -4.37 -5.14 -7.04
C LEU A 119 -4.43 -5.88 -8.38
N VAL A 120 -5.64 -6.07 -8.90
CA VAL A 120 -5.86 -6.68 -10.21
C VAL A 120 -5.95 -5.63 -11.31
N GLY A 121 -6.36 -4.43 -10.97
CA GLY A 121 -6.39 -3.30 -11.89
C GLY A 121 -7.57 -2.37 -11.64
N PRO A 122 -7.63 -1.29 -12.42
CA PRO A 122 -8.81 -0.44 -12.40
C PRO A 122 -10.04 -1.21 -12.89
N ASP A 123 -11.17 -0.94 -12.26
CA ASP A 123 -12.45 -1.58 -12.55
C ASP A 123 -13.56 -0.53 -12.45
N ASN A 124 -13.78 0.18 -13.54
CA ASN A 124 -14.62 1.36 -13.61
C ASN A 124 -16.09 1.05 -13.89
N GLU A 125 -16.54 -0.11 -13.55
CA GLU A 125 -17.97 -0.42 -13.63
C GLU A 125 -18.74 0.03 -12.40
#